data_0182f79a60cb0f7d26dfedb9f0a7cf11
#
_entry.id   0182f79a60cb0f7d26dfedb9f0a7cf11
#
_cell.length_a   1.000
_cell.length_b   1.000
_cell.length_c   1.000
_cell.angle_alpha   90.00
_cell.angle_beta   90.00
_cell.angle_gamma   90.00
#
_symmetry.space_group_name_H-M   'P 1'
#
loop_
_entity.id
_entity.type
_entity.pdbx_description
1 polymer ?
#
loop_
_entity_poly.entity_id
_entity_poly.type
_entity_poly.pdbx_seq_one_letter_code
_entity_poly.pdbx_strand_id
1 'polypeptide(L)'
;MSKKVLGLDLGSNSLGWALLEETNGSVNSIVDIGSRIFTKAVEDKVPTPKNVKRRDMRLGRRVIQRRSRRKQRMLNYLVSLELLPKELQGHTQPEITLNELGDPYELRVKALDTQLTPHEFGRILLHFVARRGFLSTKKQAAGDLVDDPDTIIFLNELDNESVDSKEEGAFKADIKEVHASINASGSRTLGEYLHKLAQGQCKRNRQHEGGHLRTERKMYQDELALIWKEQEQYFSHLPTDFMSKDQGVLQIIFYQRPLKLKKDRVGNCSLEPKNYRAPMARLETQKFRYLQDVNNLQYFERHTDQWLSISHEDKKTLINYFEHNPRVTITALKKQLGLDKLTKINLEAKNLKGNITACEIRSVIGEQWDHYEEEKQAALVEDLLSIKKKSALKTRLISHWGMSKDKAIELCLLEFEPGHGSLSLKAIRKLLPFLQQGLIYSRNDHATGELGALQAAGYLDVEEEKPDFDKLGAPVKTSNPIVNKGLHELRRVVNAIIKQYGKPDIIRIEMARDLEMNTKRYKENEAQQLKNRKENEKAVDAYKNLSLGKYPSHDDKIKYRLWDEQGHSCAYSNKTIMLSQVFTAQVEIDHILPFKKSLDDSYMNKVLCF
;
A
#
# COMPACT_ATOMS: atom_id res chain seq x y z
N MET A 1 -12.36 -53.62 -14.55
CA MET A 1 -13.00 -53.11 -13.31
C MET A 1 -13.60 -51.76 -13.61
N SER A 2 -14.83 -51.50 -13.19
CA SER A 2 -15.46 -50.17 -13.29
C SER A 2 -14.76 -49.20 -12.31
N LYS A 3 -14.48 -47.98 -12.76
CA LYS A 3 -13.87 -46.91 -11.98
C LYS A 3 -14.87 -45.79 -11.83
N LYS A 4 -14.95 -45.22 -10.62
CA LYS A 4 -15.72 -43.99 -10.36
C LYS A 4 -14.89 -42.75 -10.69
N VAL A 5 -15.38 -41.95 -11.64
CA VAL A 5 -14.73 -40.73 -12.09
C VAL A 5 -15.57 -39.55 -11.66
N LEU A 6 -14.99 -38.63 -10.88
CA LEU A 6 -15.63 -37.38 -10.49
C LEU A 6 -15.13 -36.24 -11.38
N GLY A 7 -16.01 -35.70 -12.22
CA GLY A 7 -15.78 -34.50 -12.98
C GLY A 7 -16.18 -33.26 -12.18
N LEU A 8 -15.37 -32.22 -12.19
CA LEU A 8 -15.60 -30.97 -11.49
C LEU A 8 -15.34 -29.78 -12.42
N ASP A 9 -16.33 -28.89 -12.57
CA ASP A 9 -16.19 -27.61 -13.26
C ASP A 9 -16.21 -26.48 -12.21
N LEU A 10 -15.08 -25.78 -12.04
CA LEU A 10 -14.89 -24.77 -11.00
C LEU A 10 -14.95 -23.36 -11.57
N GLY A 11 -16.11 -22.72 -11.48
CA GLY A 11 -16.34 -21.32 -11.81
C GLY A 11 -16.07 -20.36 -10.64
N SER A 12 -16.21 -19.07 -10.91
CA SER A 12 -15.99 -17.99 -9.91
C SER A 12 -17.10 -17.92 -8.84
N ASN A 13 -18.29 -18.42 -9.15
CA ASN A 13 -19.48 -18.41 -8.28
C ASN A 13 -20.36 -19.66 -8.40
N SER A 14 -19.87 -20.66 -9.12
CA SER A 14 -20.54 -21.94 -9.29
C SER A 14 -19.54 -23.09 -9.28
N LEU A 15 -20.00 -24.26 -8.95
CA LEU A 15 -19.28 -25.51 -9.05
C LEU A 15 -20.24 -26.54 -9.64
N GLY A 16 -19.96 -26.97 -10.87
CA GLY A 16 -20.61 -28.11 -11.50
C GLY A 16 -19.87 -29.41 -11.11
N TRP A 17 -20.62 -30.51 -11.02
CA TRP A 17 -20.01 -31.82 -10.77
C TRP A 17 -20.81 -32.95 -11.40
N ALA A 18 -20.12 -33.99 -11.82
CA ALA A 18 -20.69 -35.22 -12.31
C ALA A 18 -19.91 -36.44 -11.81
N LEU A 19 -20.58 -37.40 -11.25
CA LEU A 19 -20.00 -38.68 -10.87
C LEU A 19 -20.40 -39.75 -11.92
N LEU A 20 -19.38 -40.34 -12.54
CA LEU A 20 -19.53 -41.27 -13.66
C LEU A 20 -18.93 -42.62 -13.30
N GLU A 21 -19.44 -43.68 -13.91
CA GLU A 21 -18.77 -45.00 -13.98
C GLU A 21 -18.10 -45.17 -15.34
N GLU A 22 -16.84 -45.48 -15.34
CA GLU A 22 -16.01 -45.66 -16.53
C GLU A 22 -15.40 -47.08 -16.55
N THR A 23 -15.46 -47.77 -17.68
CA THR A 23 -14.81 -49.04 -17.91
C THR A 23 -13.98 -48.96 -19.20
N ASN A 24 -12.69 -49.26 -19.13
CA ASN A 24 -11.77 -49.22 -20.28
C ASN A 24 -11.74 -47.87 -21.03
N GLY A 25 -11.89 -46.76 -20.33
CA GLY A 25 -11.90 -45.41 -20.92
C GLY A 25 -13.24 -44.93 -21.50
N SER A 26 -14.27 -45.78 -21.48
CA SER A 26 -15.62 -45.41 -21.93
C SER A 26 -16.55 -45.21 -20.73
N VAL A 27 -17.38 -44.17 -20.79
CA VAL A 27 -18.38 -43.86 -19.75
C VAL A 27 -19.56 -44.84 -19.94
N ASN A 28 -19.84 -45.62 -18.88
CA ASN A 28 -20.94 -46.58 -18.87
C ASN A 28 -22.24 -45.96 -18.34
N SER A 29 -22.16 -45.22 -17.27
CA SER A 29 -23.32 -44.61 -16.62
C SER A 29 -23.00 -43.30 -15.91
N ILE A 30 -24.00 -42.45 -15.75
CA ILE A 30 -23.97 -41.29 -14.89
C ILE A 30 -24.59 -41.72 -13.56
N VAL A 31 -23.78 -41.73 -12.48
CA VAL A 31 -24.25 -42.08 -11.14
C VAL A 31 -25.07 -40.93 -10.55
N ASP A 32 -24.57 -39.72 -10.64
CA ASP A 32 -25.28 -38.51 -10.19
C ASP A 32 -24.57 -37.26 -10.75
N ILE A 33 -25.36 -36.16 -10.87
CA ILE A 33 -24.88 -34.85 -11.35
C ILE A 33 -25.47 -33.74 -10.52
N GLY A 34 -24.79 -32.62 -10.44
CA GLY A 34 -25.33 -31.47 -9.76
C GLY A 34 -24.51 -30.20 -9.92
N SER A 35 -25.04 -29.13 -9.39
CA SER A 35 -24.37 -27.86 -9.35
C SER A 35 -24.56 -27.17 -8.01
N ARG A 36 -23.54 -26.44 -7.57
CA ARG A 36 -23.61 -25.58 -6.40
C ARG A 36 -23.31 -24.15 -6.77
N ILE A 37 -24.31 -23.30 -6.62
CA ILE A 37 -24.19 -21.87 -6.84
C ILE A 37 -23.89 -21.18 -5.50
N PHE A 38 -22.95 -20.24 -5.49
CA PHE A 38 -22.58 -19.48 -4.31
C PHE A 38 -22.32 -18.01 -4.65
N THR A 39 -22.48 -17.12 -3.66
CA THR A 39 -22.27 -15.68 -3.87
C THR A 39 -20.82 -15.37 -4.18
N LYS A 40 -20.56 -14.51 -5.17
CA LYS A 40 -19.20 -14.05 -5.49
C LYS A 40 -18.50 -13.47 -4.27
N ALA A 41 -17.18 -13.66 -4.19
CA ALA A 41 -16.35 -13.10 -3.11
C ALA A 41 -16.03 -11.62 -3.30
N VAL A 42 -16.34 -11.06 -4.48
CA VAL A 42 -16.15 -9.65 -4.86
C VAL A 42 -17.51 -8.96 -5.03
N GLU A 43 -17.50 -7.63 -5.05
CA GLU A 43 -18.68 -6.81 -5.33
C GLU A 43 -19.02 -6.87 -6.84
N ASP A 44 -20.29 -6.75 -7.18
CA ASP A 44 -20.76 -6.97 -8.57
C ASP A 44 -20.34 -5.85 -9.54
N LYS A 45 -20.25 -4.60 -9.06
CA LYS A 45 -19.92 -3.45 -9.90
C LYS A 45 -18.42 -3.14 -9.97
N VAL A 46 -17.68 -3.44 -8.91
CA VAL A 46 -16.25 -3.20 -8.81
C VAL A 46 -15.60 -4.46 -8.25
N PRO A 47 -14.55 -5.02 -8.86
CA PRO A 47 -13.92 -6.28 -8.41
C PRO A 47 -13.19 -6.12 -7.06
N THR A 48 -13.79 -5.39 -6.13
CA THR A 48 -13.26 -5.21 -4.78
C THR A 48 -13.71 -6.37 -3.90
N PRO A 49 -12.78 -7.06 -3.22
CA PRO A 49 -13.14 -8.15 -2.33
C PRO A 49 -14.09 -7.68 -1.22
N LYS A 50 -15.20 -8.40 -1.01
CA LYS A 50 -16.20 -8.09 0.03
C LYS A 50 -15.62 -8.02 1.45
N ASN A 51 -14.51 -8.74 1.72
CA ASN A 51 -13.80 -8.67 2.99
C ASN A 51 -13.06 -7.33 3.18
N VAL A 52 -12.59 -6.69 2.11
CA VAL A 52 -11.97 -5.35 2.14
C VAL A 52 -13.02 -4.33 2.54
N LYS A 53 -14.16 -4.28 1.85
CA LYS A 53 -15.26 -3.37 2.17
C LYS A 53 -15.74 -3.53 3.62
N ARG A 54 -15.92 -4.78 4.08
CA ARG A 54 -16.29 -5.03 5.49
C ARG A 54 -15.22 -4.55 6.47
N ARG A 55 -13.93 -4.66 6.12
CA ARG A 55 -12.83 -4.15 6.94
C ARG A 55 -12.86 -2.64 7.03
N ASP A 56 -13.07 -1.95 5.91
CA ASP A 56 -13.09 -0.48 5.86
C ASP A 56 -14.28 0.08 6.65
N MET A 57 -15.45 -0.52 6.50
CA MET A 57 -16.62 -0.19 7.33
C MET A 57 -16.38 -0.42 8.82
N ARG A 58 -15.66 -1.50 9.19
CA ARG A 58 -15.27 -1.78 10.57
C ARG A 58 -14.26 -0.75 11.10
N LEU A 59 -13.29 -0.36 10.26
CA LEU A 59 -12.31 0.68 10.62
C LEU A 59 -13.01 2.03 10.83
N GLY A 60 -13.93 2.43 9.94
CA GLY A 60 -14.74 3.62 10.09
C GLY A 60 -15.52 3.64 11.41
N ARG A 61 -16.26 2.56 11.71
CA ARG A 61 -16.98 2.43 13.00
C ARG A 61 -16.05 2.53 14.21
N ARG A 62 -14.87 1.91 14.16
CA ARG A 62 -13.88 2.01 15.24
C ARG A 62 -13.35 3.42 15.44
N VAL A 63 -13.14 4.17 14.36
CA VAL A 63 -12.72 5.58 14.45
C VAL A 63 -13.80 6.42 15.12
N ILE A 64 -15.06 6.27 14.71
CA ILE A 64 -16.20 6.98 15.30
C ILE A 64 -16.33 6.61 16.80
N GLN A 65 -16.31 5.32 17.12
CA GLN A 65 -16.39 4.85 18.50
C GLN A 65 -15.25 5.39 19.39
N ARG A 66 -14.02 5.44 18.87
CA ARG A 66 -12.87 5.98 19.62
C ARG A 66 -13.03 7.49 19.86
N ARG A 67 -13.55 8.23 18.88
CA ARG A 67 -13.85 9.66 19.01
C ARG A 67 -14.93 9.90 20.08
N SER A 68 -16.01 9.14 20.03
CA SER A 68 -17.10 9.23 20.99
C SER A 68 -16.60 8.89 22.42
N ARG A 69 -15.91 7.76 22.60
CA ARG A 69 -15.36 7.37 23.93
C ARG A 69 -14.39 8.41 24.49
N ARG A 70 -13.59 9.04 23.65
CA ARG A 70 -12.66 10.09 24.09
C ARG A 70 -13.41 11.34 24.54
N LYS A 71 -14.41 11.78 23.77
CA LYS A 71 -15.29 12.88 24.17
C LYS A 71 -15.97 12.60 25.51
N GLN A 72 -16.54 11.39 25.65
CA GLN A 72 -17.21 10.99 26.89
C GLN A 72 -16.26 10.93 28.07
N ARG A 73 -15.04 10.41 27.88
CA ARG A 73 -14.02 10.37 28.94
C ARG A 73 -13.64 11.79 29.39
N MET A 74 -13.45 12.71 28.45
CA MET A 74 -13.17 14.11 28.77
C MET A 74 -14.34 14.77 29.48
N LEU A 75 -15.56 14.58 28.98
CA LEU A 75 -16.76 15.12 29.59
C LEU A 75 -16.88 14.68 31.06
N ASN A 76 -16.77 13.38 31.32
CA ASN A 76 -16.84 12.84 32.67
C ASN A 76 -15.73 13.38 33.58
N TYR A 77 -14.51 13.52 33.04
CA TYR A 77 -13.37 14.07 33.77
C TYR A 77 -13.58 15.54 34.14
N LEU A 78 -14.04 16.36 33.18
CA LEU A 78 -14.30 17.79 33.43
C LEU A 78 -15.48 18.01 34.36
N VAL A 79 -16.53 17.20 34.28
CA VAL A 79 -17.67 17.26 35.23
C VAL A 79 -17.24 16.85 36.64
N SER A 80 -16.36 15.84 36.77
CA SER A 80 -15.86 15.44 38.10
C SER A 80 -15.00 16.50 38.79
N LEU A 81 -14.45 17.44 38.00
CA LEU A 81 -13.66 18.58 38.48
C LEU A 81 -14.48 19.90 38.52
N GLU A 82 -15.78 19.84 38.35
CA GLU A 82 -16.69 20.99 38.28
C GLU A 82 -16.36 22.03 37.17
N LEU A 83 -15.56 21.60 36.18
CA LEU A 83 -15.24 22.41 35.01
C LEU A 83 -16.33 22.36 33.91
N LEU A 84 -17.33 21.50 34.07
CA LEU A 84 -18.52 21.48 33.23
C LEU A 84 -19.75 21.13 34.07
N PRO A 85 -20.95 21.61 33.68
CA PRO A 85 -22.19 21.32 34.35
C PRO A 85 -22.51 19.83 34.40
N LYS A 86 -23.06 19.35 35.54
CA LYS A 86 -23.44 17.92 35.76
C LYS A 86 -24.53 17.48 34.79
N GLU A 87 -25.37 18.36 34.35
CA GLU A 87 -26.49 18.17 33.41
C GLU A 87 -26.00 17.62 32.06
N LEU A 88 -24.73 17.86 31.68
CA LEU A 88 -24.14 17.33 30.46
C LEU A 88 -23.89 15.81 30.50
N GLN A 89 -23.89 15.19 31.71
CA GLN A 89 -23.80 13.74 31.85
C GLN A 89 -25.19 13.11 31.58
N GLY A 90 -25.28 12.33 30.52
CA GLY A 90 -26.51 11.61 30.17
C GLY A 90 -27.51 12.37 29.27
N HIS A 91 -27.19 13.58 28.86
CA HIS A 91 -28.05 14.35 27.95
C HIS A 91 -28.07 13.79 26.53
N THR A 92 -29.27 13.70 25.95
CA THR A 92 -29.47 13.31 24.53
C THR A 92 -29.02 14.38 23.55
N GLN A 93 -28.97 15.67 23.97
CA GLN A 93 -28.56 16.81 23.16
C GLN A 93 -27.59 17.74 23.92
N PRO A 94 -26.36 17.31 24.19
CA PRO A 94 -25.38 18.16 24.91
C PRO A 94 -24.94 19.39 24.12
N GLU A 95 -25.27 19.48 22.82
CA GLU A 95 -24.85 20.58 21.93
C GLU A 95 -25.55 21.91 22.27
N ILE A 96 -26.78 21.87 22.73
CA ILE A 96 -27.56 23.08 23.10
C ILE A 96 -26.90 23.74 24.31
N THR A 97 -26.70 23.01 25.38
CA THR A 97 -26.07 23.51 26.62
C THR A 97 -24.61 23.96 26.38
N LEU A 98 -23.87 23.28 25.47
CA LEU A 98 -22.51 23.68 25.10
C LEU A 98 -22.47 24.98 24.31
N ASN A 99 -23.51 25.30 23.52
CA ASN A 99 -23.60 26.58 22.81
C ASN A 99 -23.89 27.76 23.76
N GLU A 100 -24.61 27.52 24.83
CA GLU A 100 -24.88 28.52 25.89
C GLU A 100 -23.58 28.91 26.63
N LEU A 101 -22.57 28.05 26.66
CA LEU A 101 -21.25 28.33 27.25
C LEU A 101 -20.33 29.18 26.34
N GLY A 102 -20.78 29.58 25.17
CA GLY A 102 -20.06 30.46 24.25
C GLY A 102 -19.32 29.77 23.11
N ASP A 103 -18.83 30.61 22.18
CA ASP A 103 -18.05 30.13 21.04
C ASP A 103 -16.65 29.67 21.49
N PRO A 104 -16.25 28.44 21.17
CA PRO A 104 -14.95 27.93 21.63
C PRO A 104 -13.74 28.62 21.01
N TYR A 105 -13.86 29.30 19.86
CA TYR A 105 -12.75 30.04 19.28
C TYR A 105 -12.57 31.40 19.97
N GLU A 106 -13.67 32.10 20.26
CA GLU A 106 -13.67 33.31 21.04
C GLU A 106 -13.10 33.09 22.45
N LEU A 107 -13.57 32.01 23.11
CA LEU A 107 -13.06 31.62 24.43
C LEU A 107 -11.59 31.28 24.42
N ARG A 108 -11.07 30.66 23.34
CA ARG A 108 -9.63 30.33 23.19
C ARG A 108 -8.78 31.60 23.06
N VAL A 109 -9.28 32.63 22.41
CA VAL A 109 -8.61 33.94 22.36
C VAL A 109 -8.65 34.62 23.73
N LYS A 110 -9.82 34.68 24.37
CA LYS A 110 -9.98 35.21 25.71
C LYS A 110 -9.06 34.55 26.74
N ALA A 111 -8.87 33.25 26.62
CA ALA A 111 -8.05 32.44 27.52
C ALA A 111 -6.56 32.79 27.54
N LEU A 112 -6.06 33.47 26.51
CA LEU A 112 -4.64 33.86 26.39
C LEU A 112 -4.28 35.08 27.23
N ASP A 113 -5.27 35.88 27.61
CA ASP A 113 -5.01 37.20 28.22
C ASP A 113 -5.87 37.46 29.47
N THR A 114 -6.95 36.70 29.68
CA THR A 114 -7.89 36.94 30.77
C THR A 114 -8.38 35.66 31.44
N GLN A 115 -8.74 35.74 32.70
CA GLN A 115 -9.34 34.66 33.47
C GLN A 115 -10.62 34.15 32.80
N LEU A 116 -10.74 32.83 32.71
CA LEU A 116 -11.98 32.15 32.31
C LEU A 116 -12.78 31.70 33.54
N THR A 117 -14.09 31.59 33.39
CA THR A 117 -14.89 30.83 34.33
C THR A 117 -14.59 29.33 34.21
N PRO A 118 -14.84 28.53 35.26
CA PRO A 118 -14.62 27.09 35.20
C PRO A 118 -15.30 26.42 33.99
N HIS A 119 -16.54 26.79 33.69
CA HIS A 119 -17.31 26.23 32.58
C HIS A 119 -16.80 26.67 31.21
N GLU A 120 -16.35 27.91 31.04
CA GLU A 120 -15.69 28.40 29.83
C GLU A 120 -14.39 27.62 29.56
N PHE A 121 -13.58 27.39 30.61
CA PHE A 121 -12.37 26.61 30.48
C PHE A 121 -12.66 25.15 30.12
N GLY A 122 -13.62 24.49 30.79
CA GLY A 122 -14.09 23.17 30.42
C GLY A 122 -14.59 23.07 28.97
N ARG A 123 -15.28 24.11 28.50
CA ARG A 123 -15.76 24.21 27.11
C ARG A 123 -14.62 24.18 26.08
N ILE A 124 -13.53 24.90 26.33
CA ILE A 124 -12.33 24.90 25.51
C ILE A 124 -11.70 23.52 25.46
N LEU A 125 -11.49 22.90 26.63
CA LEU A 125 -10.86 21.58 26.74
C LEU A 125 -11.67 20.50 26.00
N LEU A 126 -12.99 20.54 26.10
CA LEU A 126 -13.87 19.64 25.37
C LEU A 126 -13.80 19.87 23.85
N HIS A 127 -13.58 21.11 23.41
CA HIS A 127 -13.37 21.44 22.01
C HIS A 127 -12.04 20.87 21.48
N PHE A 128 -10.94 20.96 22.24
CA PHE A 128 -9.64 20.37 21.88
C PHE A 128 -9.72 18.85 21.68
N VAL A 129 -10.53 18.14 22.44
CA VAL A 129 -10.74 16.69 22.28
C VAL A 129 -11.22 16.32 20.87
N ALA A 130 -12.05 17.16 20.26
CA ALA A 130 -12.55 16.95 18.92
C ALA A 130 -11.55 17.38 17.83
N ARG A 131 -10.59 18.26 18.18
CA ARG A 131 -9.72 18.99 17.25
C ARG A 131 -8.27 18.93 17.70
N ARG A 132 -7.60 17.83 17.41
CA ARG A 132 -6.23 17.58 17.89
C ARG A 132 -5.15 17.56 16.80
N GLY A 133 -5.47 17.98 15.58
CA GLY A 133 -4.53 18.06 14.47
C GLY A 133 -4.03 16.71 13.93
N PHE A 134 -3.33 16.79 12.82
CA PHE A 134 -2.65 15.67 12.17
C PHE A 134 -1.34 15.35 12.93
N LEU A 135 -0.95 14.09 12.91
CA LEU A 135 0.36 13.62 13.34
C LEU A 135 0.96 12.87 12.15
N SER A 136 2.11 13.31 11.65
CA SER A 136 2.78 12.68 10.52
C SER A 136 3.17 11.23 10.82
N THR A 137 3.28 10.41 9.78
CA THR A 137 3.68 9.00 9.92
C THR A 137 5.08 8.89 10.51
N LYS A 138 6.00 9.79 10.14
CA LYS A 138 7.36 9.85 10.70
C LYS A 138 7.36 10.17 12.20
N LYS A 139 6.62 11.20 12.63
CA LYS A 139 6.47 11.52 14.06
C LYS A 139 5.76 10.42 14.84
N GLN A 140 4.86 9.68 14.19
CA GLN A 140 4.24 8.49 14.79
C GLN A 140 5.22 7.31 14.88
N ALA A 141 6.09 7.15 13.88
CA ALA A 141 7.13 6.11 13.86
C ALA A 141 8.25 6.39 14.89
N ALA A 142 8.54 7.65 15.19
CA ALA A 142 9.49 8.05 16.23
C ALA A 142 9.07 7.56 17.64
N GLY A 143 7.78 7.27 17.85
CA GLY A 143 7.28 6.61 19.07
C GLY A 143 7.60 7.43 20.34
N ASP A 144 8.36 6.86 21.25
CA ASP A 144 8.76 7.47 22.53
C ASP A 144 9.92 8.47 22.41
N LEU A 145 10.54 8.61 21.25
CA LEU A 145 11.53 9.64 20.97
C LEU A 145 10.93 11.02 20.68
N VAL A 146 9.61 11.11 20.47
CA VAL A 146 8.95 12.41 20.18
C VAL A 146 9.07 13.40 21.33
N ASP A 147 9.29 12.91 22.56
CA ASP A 147 9.47 13.74 23.77
C ASP A 147 10.95 14.10 24.05
N ASP A 148 11.89 13.58 23.27
CA ASP A 148 13.33 13.85 23.39
C ASP A 148 13.69 15.16 22.64
N PRO A 149 14.29 16.17 23.31
CA PRO A 149 14.56 17.48 22.70
C PRO A 149 15.43 17.41 21.44
N ASP A 150 16.49 16.59 21.46
CA ASP A 150 17.39 16.41 20.32
C ASP A 150 16.64 15.80 19.12
N THR A 151 15.75 14.87 19.38
CA THR A 151 14.92 14.24 18.34
C THR A 151 13.90 15.20 17.74
N ILE A 152 13.36 16.12 18.53
CA ILE A 152 12.42 17.14 18.04
C ILE A 152 13.12 18.08 17.05
N ILE A 153 14.33 18.54 17.37
CA ILE A 153 15.12 19.42 16.48
C ILE A 153 15.38 18.67 15.17
N PHE A 154 15.91 17.48 15.25
CA PHE A 154 16.22 16.63 14.09
C PHE A 154 15.00 16.32 13.22
N LEU A 155 13.83 16.01 13.82
CA LEU A 155 12.60 15.77 13.09
C LEU A 155 12.08 17.02 12.36
N ASN A 156 12.28 18.20 12.93
CA ASN A 156 11.89 19.45 12.29
C ASN A 156 12.79 19.79 11.09
N GLU A 157 14.08 19.46 11.16
CA GLU A 157 15.03 19.59 10.04
C GLU A 157 14.69 18.60 8.92
N LEU A 158 14.49 17.34 9.24
CA LEU A 158 14.09 16.30 8.26
C LEU A 158 12.75 16.58 7.58
N ASP A 159 11.78 17.17 8.28
CA ASP A 159 10.50 17.55 7.68
C ASP A 159 10.66 18.65 6.62
N ASN A 160 11.77 19.38 6.62
CA ASN A 160 12.09 20.38 5.59
C ASN A 160 12.74 19.77 4.33
N GLU A 161 13.41 18.64 4.42
CA GLU A 161 14.23 18.06 3.34
C GLU A 161 13.59 16.85 2.62
N SER A 162 12.51 16.24 3.15
CA SER A 162 12.04 14.97 2.64
C SER A 162 10.97 15.05 1.54
N VAL A 163 11.16 14.26 0.49
CA VAL A 163 10.16 13.99 -0.57
C VAL A 163 9.26 12.83 -0.11
N ASP A 164 8.09 13.15 0.38
CA ASP A 164 7.07 12.17 0.77
C ASP A 164 6.23 11.69 -0.43
N SER A 165 5.35 10.70 -0.19
CA SER A 165 4.34 10.32 -1.18
C SER A 165 3.55 11.55 -1.64
N LYS A 166 3.06 11.58 -2.88
CA LYS A 166 2.33 12.73 -3.44
C LYS A 166 1.19 13.24 -2.53
N GLU A 167 0.49 12.33 -1.85
CA GLU A 167 -0.61 12.68 -0.94
C GLU A 167 -0.10 13.28 0.38
N GLU A 168 0.97 12.74 0.94
CA GLU A 168 1.58 13.23 2.19
C GLU A 168 2.32 14.54 1.95
N GLY A 169 2.97 14.70 0.79
CA GLY A 169 3.59 15.95 0.37
C GLY A 169 2.58 17.10 0.21
N ALA A 170 1.43 16.84 -0.43
CA ALA A 170 0.35 17.83 -0.53
C ALA A 170 -0.21 18.20 0.86
N PHE A 171 -0.31 17.20 1.76
CA PHE A 171 -0.78 17.44 3.13
C PHE A 171 0.17 18.33 3.94
N LYS A 172 1.48 18.14 3.75
CA LYS A 172 2.51 18.97 4.40
C LYS A 172 2.55 20.39 3.82
N ALA A 173 2.37 20.54 2.51
CA ALA A 173 2.28 21.86 1.89
C ALA A 173 1.12 22.67 2.48
N ASP A 174 -0.07 22.08 2.61
CA ASP A 174 -1.23 22.73 3.23
C ASP A 174 -0.94 23.12 4.70
N ILE A 175 -0.22 22.28 5.47
CA ILE A 175 0.17 22.60 6.84
C ILE A 175 1.16 23.78 6.90
N LYS A 176 2.17 23.80 6.00
CA LYS A 176 3.13 24.91 5.91
C LYS A 176 2.43 26.23 5.55
N GLU A 177 1.46 26.17 4.65
CA GLU A 177 0.64 27.33 4.28
C GLU A 177 -0.16 27.85 5.48
N VAL A 178 -0.75 26.97 6.29
CA VAL A 178 -1.45 27.37 7.53
C VAL A 178 -0.51 28.00 8.53
N HIS A 179 0.72 27.46 8.72
CA HIS A 179 1.73 28.10 9.57
C HIS A 179 2.12 29.49 9.08
N ALA A 180 2.37 29.64 7.77
CA ALA A 180 2.67 30.94 7.17
C ALA A 180 1.53 31.94 7.37
N SER A 181 0.28 31.48 7.20
CA SER A 181 -0.91 32.31 7.39
C SER A 181 -1.11 32.75 8.85
N ILE A 182 -0.83 31.87 9.82
CA ILE A 182 -0.86 32.24 11.26
C ILE A 182 0.16 33.34 11.53
N ASN A 183 1.39 33.18 11.05
CA ASN A 183 2.46 34.16 11.24
C ASN A 183 2.14 35.48 10.55
N ALA A 184 1.67 35.46 9.30
CA ALA A 184 1.31 36.66 8.53
C ALA A 184 0.14 37.44 9.16
N SER A 185 -0.80 36.73 9.83
CA SER A 185 -1.93 37.38 10.52
C SER A 185 -1.56 38.01 11.87
N GLY A 186 -0.30 37.87 12.33
CA GLY A 186 0.15 38.29 13.65
C GLY A 186 -0.56 37.55 14.79
N SER A 187 -1.10 36.35 14.55
CA SER A 187 -1.78 35.56 15.55
C SER A 187 -0.78 34.72 16.34
N ARG A 188 -0.93 34.69 17.67
CA ARG A 188 -0.07 33.90 18.60
C ARG A 188 -0.36 32.40 18.53
N THR A 189 -1.60 32.05 18.18
CA THR A 189 -2.07 30.67 18.19
C THR A 189 -2.97 30.37 17.02
N LEU A 190 -3.14 29.07 16.74
CA LEU A 190 -4.10 28.59 15.75
C LEU A 190 -5.55 29.04 16.09
N GLY A 191 -5.93 29.04 17.38
CA GLY A 191 -7.25 29.48 17.81
C GLY A 191 -7.54 30.93 17.51
N GLU A 192 -6.57 31.81 17.77
CA GLU A 192 -6.64 33.21 17.48
C GLU A 192 -6.75 33.50 15.97
N TYR A 193 -5.96 32.76 15.16
CA TYR A 193 -6.06 32.81 13.69
C TYR A 193 -7.44 32.37 13.19
N LEU A 194 -7.95 31.24 13.70
CA LEU A 194 -9.26 30.71 13.31
C LEU A 194 -10.43 31.59 13.74
N HIS A 195 -10.28 32.33 14.83
CA HIS A 195 -11.26 33.32 15.28
C HIS A 195 -11.31 34.52 14.34
N LYS A 196 -10.17 34.99 13.82
CA LYS A 196 -10.08 36.09 12.85
C LYS A 196 -10.67 35.71 11.47
N LEU A 197 -10.77 34.43 11.14
CA LEU A 197 -11.38 33.98 9.90
C LEU A 197 -12.91 34.17 9.93
N ALA A 198 -13.51 34.53 8.79
CA ALA A 198 -14.95 34.64 8.64
C ALA A 198 -15.68 33.35 9.00
N GLN A 199 -16.91 33.44 9.53
CA GLN A 199 -17.74 32.32 9.87
C GLN A 199 -17.88 31.35 8.68
N GLY A 200 -17.56 30.06 8.88
CA GLY A 200 -17.55 29.02 7.85
C GLY A 200 -16.19 28.72 7.26
N GLN A 201 -15.24 29.65 7.24
CA GLN A 201 -13.85 29.40 6.80
C GLN A 201 -13.02 28.66 7.84
N CYS A 202 -13.39 28.70 9.10
CA CYS A 202 -12.77 27.93 10.18
C CYS A 202 -13.15 26.44 10.18
N LYS A 203 -14.03 25.99 9.29
CA LYS A 203 -14.40 24.56 9.17
C LYS A 203 -13.30 23.79 8.44
N ARG A 204 -12.62 22.92 9.18
CA ARG A 204 -11.59 22.04 8.64
C ARG A 204 -12.12 21.12 7.53
N ASN A 205 -11.23 20.70 6.61
CA ASN A 205 -11.50 19.79 5.50
C ASN A 205 -12.51 20.28 4.46
N ARG A 206 -12.87 21.55 4.46
CA ARG A 206 -13.54 22.19 3.33
C ARG A 206 -12.48 22.83 2.44
N GLN A 207 -12.70 22.77 1.15
CA GLN A 207 -11.90 23.49 0.18
C GLN A 207 -12.29 24.96 0.26
N HIS A 208 -11.31 25.82 0.51
CA HIS A 208 -11.42 27.29 0.46
C HIS A 208 -10.76 27.77 -0.84
N GLU A 209 -10.92 29.03 -1.19
CA GLU A 209 -10.26 29.64 -2.35
C GLU A 209 -8.73 29.54 -2.30
N GLY A 210 -8.13 29.29 -1.13
CA GLY A 210 -6.69 29.07 -0.92
C GLY A 210 -6.27 27.61 -0.63
N GLY A 211 -7.16 26.61 -0.76
CA GLY A 211 -6.79 25.21 -0.46
C GLY A 211 -7.53 24.60 0.73
N HIS A 212 -6.94 23.54 1.34
CA HIS A 212 -7.51 22.85 2.50
C HIS A 212 -6.91 23.37 3.81
N LEU A 213 -7.74 23.78 4.77
CA LEU A 213 -7.30 24.17 6.10
C LEU A 213 -6.89 22.93 6.92
N ARG A 214 -5.68 22.45 6.69
CA ARG A 214 -5.11 21.28 7.38
C ARG A 214 -4.17 21.73 8.49
N THR A 215 -4.37 21.19 9.68
CA THR A 215 -3.69 21.61 10.90
C THR A 215 -2.87 20.50 11.51
N GLU A 216 -1.69 20.81 12.03
CA GLU A 216 -0.80 19.89 12.70
C GLU A 216 -1.14 19.76 14.20
N ARG A 217 -0.78 18.63 14.81
CA ARG A 217 -1.00 18.37 16.24
C ARG A 217 -0.25 19.35 17.13
N LYS A 218 0.97 19.70 16.74
CA LYS A 218 1.79 20.63 17.50
C LYS A 218 1.12 21.99 17.69
N MET A 219 0.45 22.52 16.67
CA MET A 219 -0.30 23.79 16.79
C MET A 219 -1.30 23.79 17.96
N TYR A 220 -1.98 22.65 18.18
CA TYR A 220 -2.94 22.52 19.30
C TYR A 220 -2.24 22.28 20.64
N GLN A 221 -1.09 21.63 20.66
CA GLN A 221 -0.29 21.42 21.87
C GLN A 221 0.31 22.73 22.34
N ASP A 222 0.91 23.50 21.45
CA ASP A 222 1.52 24.80 21.74
C ASP A 222 0.49 25.81 22.24
N GLU A 223 -0.68 25.86 21.57
CA GLU A 223 -1.77 26.71 22.00
C GLU A 223 -2.30 26.32 23.39
N LEU A 224 -2.54 25.02 23.62
CA LEU A 224 -3.02 24.57 24.92
C LEU A 224 -2.01 24.83 26.03
N ALA A 225 -0.71 24.74 25.73
CA ALA A 225 0.35 25.09 26.68
C ALA A 225 0.36 26.60 27.03
N LEU A 226 0.15 27.49 26.03
CA LEU A 226 0.02 28.93 26.26
C LEU A 226 -1.22 29.26 27.09
N ILE A 227 -2.37 28.67 26.75
CA ILE A 227 -3.61 28.84 27.52
C ILE A 227 -3.41 28.38 28.96
N TRP A 228 -2.79 27.21 29.17
CA TRP A 228 -2.60 26.69 30.52
C TRP A 228 -1.66 27.58 31.34
N LYS A 229 -0.57 28.07 30.74
CA LYS A 229 0.37 28.99 31.41
C LYS A 229 -0.32 30.23 31.98
N GLU A 230 -1.31 30.76 31.26
CA GLU A 230 -2.10 31.89 31.75
C GLU A 230 -3.17 31.48 32.76
N GLN A 231 -3.85 30.35 32.53
CA GLN A 231 -5.01 29.97 33.36
C GLN A 231 -4.63 29.26 34.66
N GLU A 232 -3.42 28.66 34.76
CA GLU A 232 -2.97 27.87 35.92
C GLU A 232 -3.07 28.64 37.23
N GLN A 233 -2.76 29.92 37.24
CA GLN A 233 -2.86 30.80 38.42
C GLN A 233 -4.27 30.93 38.98
N TYR A 234 -5.30 30.77 38.15
CA TYR A 234 -6.70 30.90 38.54
C TYR A 234 -7.35 29.57 38.93
N PHE A 235 -6.73 28.46 38.60
CA PHE A 235 -7.22 27.11 38.81
C PHE A 235 -6.34 26.27 39.76
N SER A 236 -5.81 26.89 40.81
CA SER A 236 -4.92 26.26 41.80
C SER A 236 -5.54 25.07 42.56
N HIS A 237 -6.86 24.94 42.53
CA HIS A 237 -7.62 23.84 43.15
C HIS A 237 -7.63 22.56 42.30
N LEU A 238 -7.19 22.60 41.07
CA LEU A 238 -7.12 21.42 40.21
C LEU A 238 -5.97 20.50 40.63
N PRO A 239 -6.09 19.17 40.34
CA PRO A 239 -5.03 18.21 40.67
C PRO A 239 -3.70 18.60 40.02
N THR A 240 -2.58 18.33 40.68
CA THR A 240 -1.22 18.63 40.18
C THR A 240 -0.90 17.89 38.88
N ASP A 241 -1.55 16.75 38.62
CA ASP A 241 -1.44 15.95 37.39
C ASP A 241 -2.49 16.31 36.33
N PHE A 242 -3.26 17.41 36.53
CA PHE A 242 -4.33 17.82 35.62
C PHE A 242 -3.88 17.91 34.16
N MET A 243 -2.73 18.52 33.89
CA MET A 243 -2.15 18.63 32.54
C MET A 243 -1.13 17.51 32.23
N SER A 244 -1.14 16.42 32.99
CA SER A 244 -0.21 15.30 32.74
C SER A 244 -0.43 14.62 31.40
N LYS A 245 0.68 14.17 30.78
CA LYS A 245 0.66 13.32 29.57
C LYS A 245 0.26 11.88 29.87
N ASP A 246 0.37 11.44 31.12
CA ASP A 246 0.10 10.06 31.53
C ASP A 246 -1.35 9.84 32.01
N GLN A 247 -1.92 10.79 32.73
CA GLN A 247 -3.23 10.63 33.37
C GLN A 247 -4.20 11.80 33.11
N GLY A 248 -3.70 13.01 32.87
CA GLY A 248 -4.48 14.24 32.78
C GLY A 248 -5.11 14.54 31.42
N VAL A 249 -5.41 15.80 31.22
CA VAL A 249 -6.05 16.37 30.01
C VAL A 249 -5.25 16.05 28.76
N LEU A 250 -3.91 16.22 28.79
CA LEU A 250 -3.05 15.97 27.62
C LEU A 250 -3.12 14.51 27.19
N GLN A 251 -3.18 13.57 28.15
CA GLN A 251 -3.38 12.14 27.86
C GLN A 251 -4.72 11.90 27.16
N ILE A 252 -5.79 12.50 27.65
CA ILE A 252 -7.12 12.30 27.04
C ILE A 252 -7.19 12.88 25.63
N ILE A 253 -6.60 14.06 25.39
CA ILE A 253 -6.64 14.74 24.10
C ILE A 253 -5.71 14.06 23.09
N PHE A 254 -4.42 13.90 23.44
CA PHE A 254 -3.37 13.62 22.47
C PHE A 254 -2.93 12.14 22.44
N TYR A 255 -3.30 11.33 23.43
CA TYR A 255 -2.91 9.92 23.41
C TYR A 255 -3.33 9.21 22.12
N GLN A 256 -2.38 8.54 21.51
CA GLN A 256 -2.59 7.68 20.36
C GLN A 256 -2.08 6.28 20.67
N ARG A 257 -2.98 5.31 20.60
CA ARG A 257 -2.64 3.93 20.88
C ARG A 257 -1.60 3.43 19.86
N PRO A 258 -0.46 2.91 20.30
CA PRO A 258 0.55 2.34 19.40
C PRO A 258 -0.01 1.16 18.61
N LEU A 259 0.54 0.94 17.43
CA LEU A 259 0.19 -0.19 16.58
C LEU A 259 0.62 -1.50 17.28
N LYS A 260 -0.33 -2.41 17.46
CA LYS A 260 -0.02 -3.75 17.96
C LYS A 260 0.44 -4.62 16.79
N LEU A 261 1.69 -5.02 16.82
CA LEU A 261 2.21 -6.07 15.94
C LEU A 261 1.58 -7.41 16.39
N LYS A 262 0.93 -8.11 15.45
CA LYS A 262 0.36 -9.43 15.70
C LYS A 262 1.32 -10.48 15.15
N LYS A 263 2.03 -11.17 16.04
CA LYS A 263 2.93 -12.29 15.70
C LYS A 263 2.19 -13.44 15.00
N ASP A 264 0.95 -13.68 15.38
CA ASP A 264 0.04 -14.72 14.85
C ASP A 264 -0.33 -14.55 13.36
N ARG A 265 0.16 -13.49 12.69
CA ARG A 265 -0.05 -13.27 11.24
C ARG A 265 1.13 -13.69 10.39
N VAL A 266 2.26 -14.02 10.99
CA VAL A 266 3.42 -14.51 10.25
C VAL A 266 3.18 -15.99 9.95
N GLY A 267 3.19 -16.34 8.67
CA GLY A 267 3.07 -17.74 8.25
C GLY A 267 4.35 -18.53 8.51
N ASN A 268 4.25 -19.85 8.44
CA ASN A 268 5.39 -20.73 8.57
C ASN A 268 6.15 -20.87 7.23
N CYS A 269 7.42 -21.23 7.33
CA CYS A 269 8.29 -21.53 6.20
C CYS A 269 7.78 -22.75 5.42
N SER A 270 7.84 -22.70 4.09
CA SER A 270 7.46 -23.82 3.24
C SER A 270 8.45 -24.99 3.29
N LEU A 271 9.75 -24.74 3.51
CA LEU A 271 10.80 -25.76 3.60
C LEU A 271 11.01 -26.26 5.03
N GLU A 272 10.72 -25.42 6.02
CA GLU A 272 10.86 -25.74 7.44
C GLU A 272 9.58 -25.32 8.20
N PRO A 273 8.52 -26.13 8.20
CA PRO A 273 7.20 -25.73 8.70
C PRO A 273 7.14 -25.35 10.19
N LYS A 274 8.14 -25.74 10.99
CA LYS A 274 8.24 -25.37 12.41
C LYS A 274 8.75 -23.94 12.63
N ASN A 275 9.36 -23.32 11.60
CA ASN A 275 9.95 -21.99 11.67
C ASN A 275 9.07 -20.95 11.00
N TYR A 276 9.00 -19.74 11.58
CA TYR A 276 8.32 -18.60 10.96
C TYR A 276 9.10 -18.07 9.76
N ARG A 277 8.38 -17.46 8.83
CA ARG A 277 8.96 -16.77 7.67
C ARG A 277 9.82 -15.58 8.12
N ALA A 278 10.94 -15.37 7.44
CA ALA A 278 11.85 -14.28 7.72
C ALA A 278 11.27 -12.92 7.29
N PRO A 279 11.52 -11.83 8.05
CA PRO A 279 11.17 -10.47 7.64
C PRO A 279 11.86 -10.08 6.32
N MET A 280 11.16 -9.32 5.47
CA MET A 280 11.75 -8.79 4.22
C MET A 280 12.91 -7.83 4.47
N ALA A 281 12.90 -7.12 5.60
CA ALA A 281 13.95 -6.19 5.99
C ALA A 281 15.30 -6.84 6.38
N ARG A 282 15.36 -8.16 6.51
CA ARG A 282 16.63 -8.87 6.77
C ARG A 282 17.54 -8.84 5.55
N LEU A 283 18.83 -8.61 5.76
CA LEU A 283 19.84 -8.60 4.70
C LEU A 283 19.82 -9.91 3.92
N GLU A 284 19.81 -11.04 4.62
CA GLU A 284 19.80 -12.37 4.02
C GLU A 284 18.54 -12.62 3.18
N THR A 285 17.38 -12.08 3.58
CA THR A 285 16.13 -12.21 2.81
C THR A 285 16.20 -11.41 1.52
N GLN A 286 16.79 -10.23 1.55
CA GLN A 286 16.98 -9.39 0.37
C GLN A 286 18.05 -9.96 -0.55
N LYS A 287 19.16 -10.47 0.01
CA LYS A 287 20.21 -11.17 -0.72
C LYS A 287 19.67 -12.43 -1.42
N PHE A 288 18.88 -13.22 -0.72
CA PHE A 288 18.17 -14.36 -1.30
C PHE A 288 17.25 -13.97 -2.47
N ARG A 289 16.55 -12.85 -2.37
CA ARG A 289 15.64 -12.35 -3.42
C ARG A 289 16.40 -11.99 -4.69
N TYR A 290 17.39 -11.07 -4.61
CA TYR A 290 18.07 -10.62 -5.82
C TYR A 290 19.00 -11.69 -6.41
N LEU A 291 19.54 -12.62 -5.62
CA LEU A 291 20.30 -13.75 -6.15
C LEU A 291 19.46 -14.67 -7.04
N GLN A 292 18.17 -14.85 -6.72
CA GLN A 292 17.27 -15.57 -7.62
C GLN A 292 17.11 -14.84 -8.95
N ASP A 293 16.93 -13.51 -8.91
CA ASP A 293 16.80 -12.71 -10.13
C ASP A 293 18.08 -12.77 -10.96
N VAL A 294 19.26 -12.65 -10.34
CA VAL A 294 20.57 -12.70 -11.01
C VAL A 294 20.86 -14.07 -11.59
N ASN A 295 20.64 -15.16 -10.83
CA ASN A 295 20.98 -16.51 -11.28
C ASN A 295 20.07 -17.03 -12.40
N ASN A 296 18.81 -16.54 -12.46
CA ASN A 296 17.87 -16.88 -13.53
C ASN A 296 17.95 -15.93 -14.73
N LEU A 297 18.84 -14.92 -14.70
CA LEU A 297 18.90 -13.92 -15.75
C LEU A 297 19.48 -14.52 -17.04
N GLN A 298 18.74 -14.34 -18.12
CA GLN A 298 19.13 -14.69 -19.47
C GLN A 298 18.88 -13.52 -20.42
N TYR A 299 19.70 -13.41 -21.45
CA TYR A 299 19.51 -12.47 -22.55
C TYR A 299 19.41 -13.21 -23.88
N PHE A 300 18.67 -12.64 -24.79
CA PHE A 300 18.48 -13.22 -26.13
C PHE A 300 19.54 -12.70 -27.08
N GLU A 301 20.38 -13.61 -27.58
CA GLU A 301 21.39 -13.29 -28.56
C GLU A 301 20.85 -13.45 -29.98
N ARG A 302 20.89 -12.35 -30.74
CA ARG A 302 20.28 -12.29 -32.07
C ARG A 302 21.05 -13.10 -33.14
N HIS A 303 22.35 -13.28 -32.95
CA HIS A 303 23.18 -13.98 -33.94
C HIS A 303 22.98 -15.49 -33.87
N THR A 304 22.78 -16.02 -32.69
CA THR A 304 22.58 -17.46 -32.44
C THR A 304 21.11 -17.85 -32.31
N ASP A 305 20.20 -16.85 -32.24
CA ASP A 305 18.75 -17.03 -31.99
C ASP A 305 18.46 -17.85 -30.71
N GLN A 306 19.31 -17.69 -29.68
CA GLN A 306 19.24 -18.45 -28.43
C GLN A 306 19.22 -17.56 -27.20
N TRP A 307 18.65 -18.10 -26.12
CA TRP A 307 18.74 -17.51 -24.78
C TRP A 307 20.03 -17.97 -24.12
N LEU A 308 20.88 -17.02 -23.76
CA LEU A 308 22.15 -17.27 -23.08
C LEU A 308 22.08 -16.81 -21.63
N SER A 309 22.62 -17.63 -20.73
CA SER A 309 22.83 -17.24 -19.34
C SER A 309 24.03 -16.32 -19.22
N ILE A 310 23.99 -15.38 -18.27
CA ILE A 310 25.08 -14.45 -17.99
C ILE A 310 26.30 -15.18 -17.40
N SER A 311 27.50 -14.67 -17.69
CA SER A 311 28.75 -15.23 -17.19
C SER A 311 28.88 -15.14 -15.66
N HIS A 312 29.80 -15.90 -15.07
CA HIS A 312 30.04 -15.85 -13.63
C HIS A 312 30.59 -14.48 -13.18
N GLU A 313 31.38 -13.82 -14.01
CA GLU A 313 31.91 -12.46 -13.74
C GLU A 313 30.77 -11.43 -13.78
N ASP A 314 29.89 -11.53 -14.76
CA ASP A 314 28.71 -10.66 -14.86
C ASP A 314 27.79 -10.84 -13.64
N LYS A 315 27.60 -12.09 -13.17
CA LYS A 315 26.85 -12.34 -11.94
C LYS A 315 27.47 -11.63 -10.73
N LYS A 316 28.79 -11.69 -10.56
CA LYS A 316 29.50 -10.98 -9.48
C LYS A 316 29.31 -9.47 -9.57
N THR A 317 29.45 -8.91 -10.77
CA THR A 317 29.25 -7.48 -11.03
C THR A 317 27.83 -7.04 -10.67
N LEU A 318 26.83 -7.83 -11.08
CA LEU A 318 25.44 -7.53 -10.74
C LEU A 318 25.16 -7.68 -9.25
N ILE A 319 25.68 -8.70 -8.57
CA ILE A 319 25.53 -8.88 -7.12
C ILE A 319 26.03 -7.65 -6.38
N ASN A 320 27.25 -7.16 -6.72
CA ASN A 320 27.78 -5.95 -6.14
C ASN A 320 26.88 -4.72 -6.46
N TYR A 321 26.38 -4.63 -7.68
CA TYR A 321 25.48 -3.55 -8.05
C TYR A 321 24.16 -3.59 -7.26
N PHE A 322 23.58 -4.77 -7.01
CA PHE A 322 22.37 -4.94 -6.20
C PHE A 322 22.58 -4.62 -4.71
N GLU A 323 23.79 -4.85 -4.17
CA GLU A 323 24.12 -4.49 -2.78
C GLU A 323 24.18 -2.97 -2.56
N HIS A 324 24.51 -2.20 -3.60
CA HIS A 324 24.69 -0.75 -3.51
C HIS A 324 23.50 0.05 -4.08
N ASN A 325 22.51 -0.61 -4.70
CA ASN A 325 21.39 0.07 -5.32
C ASN A 325 20.06 -0.52 -4.84
N PRO A 326 19.21 0.27 -4.15
CA PRO A 326 17.94 -0.22 -3.61
C PRO A 326 16.94 -0.57 -4.72
N ARG A 327 17.12 0.03 -5.91
CA ARG A 327 16.25 -0.16 -7.08
C ARG A 327 17.08 -0.23 -8.35
N VAL A 328 16.99 -1.35 -9.03
CA VAL A 328 17.71 -1.62 -10.28
C VAL A 328 16.73 -1.60 -11.45
N THR A 329 16.90 -0.66 -12.37
CA THR A 329 16.09 -0.62 -13.59
C THR A 329 16.66 -1.57 -14.63
N ILE A 330 15.81 -2.08 -15.54
CA ILE A 330 16.25 -2.95 -16.63
C ILE A 330 17.31 -2.25 -17.51
N THR A 331 17.17 -0.95 -17.73
CA THR A 331 18.16 -0.16 -18.49
C THR A 331 19.52 -0.12 -17.79
N ALA A 332 19.53 0.09 -16.47
CA ALA A 332 20.77 0.07 -15.68
C ALA A 332 21.41 -1.32 -15.66
N LEU A 333 20.59 -2.36 -15.53
CA LEU A 333 21.04 -3.76 -15.57
C LEU A 333 21.73 -4.09 -16.92
N LYS A 334 21.11 -3.74 -18.05
CA LYS A 334 21.70 -3.92 -19.37
C LYS A 334 23.02 -3.16 -19.52
N LYS A 335 23.09 -1.93 -18.99
CA LYS A 335 24.32 -1.12 -18.99
C LYS A 335 25.45 -1.80 -18.22
N GLN A 336 25.15 -2.38 -17.04
CA GLN A 336 26.15 -3.11 -16.25
C GLN A 336 26.70 -4.36 -16.97
N LEU A 337 25.88 -5.00 -17.79
CA LEU A 337 26.23 -6.17 -18.60
C LEU A 337 26.82 -5.82 -19.97
N GLY A 338 26.97 -4.54 -20.31
CA GLY A 338 27.42 -4.13 -21.66
C GLY A 338 26.45 -4.49 -22.79
N LEU A 339 25.18 -4.77 -22.45
CA LEU A 339 24.17 -5.18 -23.43
C LEU A 339 23.51 -3.96 -24.09
N ASP A 340 23.19 -4.08 -25.38
CA ASP A 340 22.43 -3.07 -26.11
C ASP A 340 21.02 -2.88 -25.51
N LYS A 341 20.49 -1.67 -25.63
CA LYS A 341 19.13 -1.32 -25.15
C LYS A 341 18.05 -2.21 -25.75
N LEU A 342 18.22 -2.65 -26.99
CA LEU A 342 17.28 -3.49 -27.73
C LEU A 342 17.39 -4.98 -27.41
N THR A 343 18.44 -5.44 -26.72
CA THR A 343 18.61 -6.84 -26.33
C THR A 343 17.43 -7.26 -25.43
N LYS A 344 16.77 -8.35 -25.77
CA LYS A 344 15.70 -8.90 -24.92
C LYS A 344 16.31 -9.64 -23.75
N ILE A 345 15.69 -9.53 -22.57
CA ILE A 345 16.01 -10.28 -21.37
C ILE A 345 14.76 -11.01 -20.88
N ASN A 346 14.94 -12.10 -20.17
CA ASN A 346 13.85 -12.97 -19.69
C ASN A 346 13.08 -12.42 -18.46
N LEU A 347 13.20 -11.11 -18.19
CA LEU A 347 12.52 -10.44 -17.07
C LEU A 347 11.37 -9.58 -17.58
N GLU A 348 10.17 -9.82 -17.04
CA GLU A 348 8.97 -9.00 -17.31
C GLU A 348 8.89 -7.75 -16.42
N ALA A 349 9.58 -7.75 -15.29
CA ALA A 349 9.56 -6.66 -14.31
C ALA A 349 10.30 -5.42 -14.84
N LYS A 350 9.69 -4.24 -14.74
CA LYS A 350 10.34 -2.97 -15.13
C LYS A 350 11.51 -2.59 -14.21
N ASN A 351 11.48 -3.02 -12.97
CA ASN A 351 12.48 -2.72 -11.94
C ASN A 351 12.64 -3.91 -11.00
N LEU A 352 13.86 -4.17 -10.60
CA LEU A 352 14.23 -5.14 -9.58
C LEU A 352 14.59 -4.43 -8.27
N LYS A 353 14.50 -5.12 -7.16
CA LYS A 353 14.85 -4.60 -5.83
C LYS A 353 16.20 -5.17 -5.41
N GLY A 354 17.14 -4.31 -5.08
CA GLY A 354 18.40 -4.69 -4.47
C GLY A 354 18.32 -4.79 -2.94
N ASN A 355 19.45 -4.57 -2.27
CA ASN A 355 19.54 -4.58 -0.82
C ASN A 355 19.14 -3.22 -0.24
N ILE A 356 17.83 -2.99 -0.15
CA ILE A 356 17.24 -1.73 0.33
C ILE A 356 17.73 -1.43 1.75
N THR A 357 17.72 -2.42 2.63
CA THR A 357 18.11 -2.24 4.04
C THR A 357 19.58 -1.83 4.18
N ALA A 358 20.50 -2.46 3.43
CA ALA A 358 21.89 -2.07 3.41
C ALA A 358 22.09 -0.65 2.89
N CYS A 359 21.39 -0.29 1.80
CA CYS A 359 21.45 1.06 1.22
C CYS A 359 20.93 2.14 2.18
N GLU A 360 19.82 1.89 2.87
CA GLU A 360 19.27 2.84 3.85
C GLU A 360 20.19 3.02 5.06
N ILE A 361 20.78 1.93 5.59
CA ILE A 361 21.75 2.04 6.70
C ILE A 361 23.02 2.76 6.22
N ARG A 362 23.53 2.42 5.03
CA ARG A 362 24.71 3.07 4.43
C ARG A 362 24.50 4.57 4.23
N SER A 363 23.30 5.01 3.89
CA SER A 363 22.99 6.45 3.74
C SER A 363 23.15 7.23 5.05
N VAL A 364 23.01 6.58 6.22
CA VAL A 364 23.16 7.20 7.55
C VAL A 364 24.58 7.10 8.08
N ILE A 365 25.19 5.91 8.06
CA ILE A 365 26.50 5.70 8.68
C ILE A 365 27.67 5.78 7.70
N GLY A 366 27.38 5.87 6.38
CA GLY A 366 28.37 6.02 5.32
C GLY A 366 29.23 4.76 5.13
N GLU A 367 30.49 4.98 4.74
CA GLU A 367 31.47 3.90 4.48
C GLU A 367 31.73 2.99 5.68
N GLN A 368 31.42 3.42 6.88
CA GLN A 368 31.53 2.60 8.10
C GLN A 368 30.72 1.30 7.98
N TRP A 369 29.61 1.33 7.23
CA TRP A 369 28.79 0.14 6.95
C TRP A 369 29.59 -0.94 6.20
N ASP A 370 30.34 -0.55 5.21
CA ASP A 370 31.10 -1.47 4.34
C ASP A 370 32.34 -2.05 5.03
N HIS A 371 32.80 -1.43 6.13
CA HIS A 371 33.87 -1.95 6.98
C HIS A 371 33.39 -2.98 8.02
N TYR A 372 32.06 -3.15 8.17
CA TYR A 372 31.51 -4.18 9.05
C TYR A 372 31.49 -5.52 8.36
N GLU A 373 31.99 -6.56 9.05
CA GLU A 373 31.80 -7.95 8.63
C GLU A 373 30.31 -8.31 8.54
N GLU A 374 29.95 -9.30 7.68
CA GLU A 374 28.55 -9.70 7.44
C GLU A 374 27.80 -10.02 8.75
N GLU A 375 28.46 -10.64 9.73
CA GLU A 375 27.88 -10.96 11.04
C GLU A 375 27.57 -9.70 11.85
N LYS A 376 28.46 -8.72 11.81
CA LYS A 376 28.26 -7.43 12.48
C LYS A 376 27.16 -6.61 11.83
N GLN A 377 27.08 -6.61 10.49
CA GLN A 377 25.97 -6.01 9.75
C GLN A 377 24.63 -6.65 10.12
N ALA A 378 24.57 -7.98 10.15
CA ALA A 378 23.37 -8.74 10.52
C ALA A 378 22.94 -8.47 11.96
N ALA A 379 23.90 -8.32 12.90
CA ALA A 379 23.62 -7.99 14.29
C ALA A 379 23.04 -6.56 14.47
N LEU A 380 23.56 -5.58 13.72
CA LEU A 380 22.99 -4.22 13.72
C LEU A 380 21.54 -4.24 13.20
N VAL A 381 21.30 -4.93 12.09
CA VAL A 381 19.93 -5.08 11.53
C VAL A 381 19.01 -5.82 12.52
N GLU A 382 19.52 -6.82 13.25
CA GLU A 382 18.75 -7.47 14.32
C GLU A 382 18.30 -6.48 15.39
N ASP A 383 19.22 -5.65 15.90
CA ASP A 383 18.91 -4.64 16.91
C ASP A 383 17.86 -3.63 16.38
N LEU A 384 18.02 -3.15 15.14
CA LEU A 384 17.08 -2.22 14.50
C LEU A 384 15.68 -2.79 14.32
N LEU A 385 15.55 -4.10 14.05
CA LEU A 385 14.27 -4.77 13.82
C LEU A 385 13.62 -5.32 15.10
N SER A 386 14.41 -5.73 16.10
CA SER A 386 13.92 -6.41 17.30
C SER A 386 13.58 -5.45 18.44
N ILE A 387 14.34 -4.37 18.62
CA ILE A 387 14.16 -3.43 19.71
C ILE A 387 13.02 -2.47 19.37
N LYS A 388 11.87 -2.67 20.03
CA LYS A 388 10.63 -1.94 19.72
C LYS A 388 10.57 -0.56 20.35
N LYS A 389 11.21 -0.37 21.53
CA LYS A 389 11.23 0.89 22.22
C LYS A 389 12.36 1.73 21.63
N LYS A 390 12.01 2.81 20.93
CA LYS A 390 12.98 3.62 20.18
C LYS A 390 14.01 4.31 21.08
N SER A 391 13.62 4.74 22.28
CA SER A 391 14.57 5.29 23.26
C SER A 391 15.62 4.25 23.69
N ALA A 392 15.20 2.99 23.92
CA ALA A 392 16.13 1.92 24.24
C ALA A 392 17.05 1.57 23.06
N LEU A 393 16.52 1.61 21.83
CA LEU A 393 17.30 1.44 20.61
C LEU A 393 18.35 2.56 20.47
N LYS A 394 17.96 3.85 20.64
CA LYS A 394 18.88 4.99 20.64
C LYS A 394 20.03 4.79 21.64
N THR A 395 19.69 4.44 22.89
CA THR A 395 20.71 4.18 23.93
C THR A 395 21.66 3.07 23.51
N ARG A 396 21.16 1.96 22.95
CA ARG A 396 21.99 0.84 22.50
C ARG A 396 22.88 1.21 21.32
N LEU A 397 22.37 1.99 20.35
CA LEU A 397 23.15 2.47 19.21
C LEU A 397 24.32 3.37 19.66
N ILE A 398 24.10 4.21 20.67
CA ILE A 398 25.15 5.06 21.23
C ILE A 398 26.14 4.23 22.08
N SER A 399 25.65 3.44 23.04
CA SER A 399 26.51 2.79 24.04
C SER A 399 27.23 1.55 23.51
N HIS A 400 26.59 0.74 22.66
CA HIS A 400 27.12 -0.53 22.16
C HIS A 400 27.77 -0.38 20.77
N TRP A 401 27.16 0.43 19.90
CA TRP A 401 27.61 0.61 18.53
C TRP A 401 28.52 1.83 18.35
N GLY A 402 28.68 2.67 19.39
CA GLY A 402 29.54 3.85 19.37
C GLY A 402 29.12 4.95 18.41
N MET A 403 27.82 5.02 18.11
CA MET A 403 27.26 5.98 17.16
C MET A 403 27.06 7.35 17.80
N SER A 404 27.20 8.43 17.00
CA SER A 404 26.82 9.77 17.44
C SER A 404 25.32 9.85 17.73
N LYS A 405 24.88 10.82 18.52
CA LYS A 405 23.46 11.01 18.85
C LYS A 405 22.60 11.17 17.59
N ASP A 406 23.07 11.95 16.61
CA ASP A 406 22.34 12.25 15.39
C ASP A 406 22.15 11.00 14.52
N LYS A 407 23.23 10.26 14.26
CA LYS A 407 23.17 8.98 13.54
C LYS A 407 22.29 7.95 14.24
N ALA A 408 22.33 7.89 15.56
CA ALA A 408 21.49 6.98 16.34
C ALA A 408 19.99 7.33 16.22
N ILE A 409 19.64 8.63 16.22
CA ILE A 409 18.27 9.09 16.00
C ILE A 409 17.83 8.76 14.58
N GLU A 410 18.66 9.06 13.59
CA GLU A 410 18.37 8.81 12.17
C GLU A 410 18.13 7.32 11.91
N LEU A 411 18.97 6.43 12.40
CA LEU A 411 18.79 4.98 12.33
C LEU A 411 17.50 4.51 13.02
N CYS A 412 17.12 5.11 14.17
CA CYS A 412 15.86 4.82 14.83
C CYS A 412 14.64 5.19 13.98
N LEU A 413 14.77 6.15 13.07
CA LEU A 413 13.69 6.66 12.23
C LEU A 413 13.59 5.97 10.88
N LEU A 414 14.56 5.12 10.50
CA LEU A 414 14.49 4.36 9.25
C LEU A 414 13.25 3.47 9.19
N GLU A 415 12.62 3.46 8.03
CA GLU A 415 11.47 2.62 7.71
C GLU A 415 11.89 1.51 6.75
N PHE A 416 12.08 0.32 7.26
CA PHE A 416 12.47 -0.85 6.47
C PHE A 416 11.31 -1.48 5.71
N GLU A 417 11.64 -2.27 4.68
CA GLU A 417 10.67 -2.98 3.83
C GLU A 417 9.75 -3.86 4.71
N PRO A 418 8.41 -3.61 4.69
CA PRO A 418 7.48 -4.34 5.53
C PRO A 418 7.19 -5.75 4.98
N GLY A 419 6.73 -6.63 5.87
CA GLY A 419 6.27 -7.97 5.49
C GLY A 419 7.31 -9.06 5.74
N HIS A 420 6.99 -10.27 5.25
CA HIS A 420 7.81 -11.47 5.42
C HIS A 420 7.94 -12.20 4.09
N GLY A 421 9.06 -12.87 3.88
CA GLY A 421 9.31 -13.73 2.73
C GLY A 421 8.48 -15.02 2.75
N SER A 422 8.84 -15.99 1.93
CA SER A 422 8.24 -17.32 1.91
C SER A 422 8.98 -18.32 2.81
N LEU A 423 10.26 -18.06 3.08
CA LEU A 423 11.17 -18.95 3.81
C LEU A 423 11.54 -18.40 5.19
N SER A 424 11.96 -19.28 6.08
CA SER A 424 12.58 -18.91 7.37
C SER A 424 14.02 -18.42 7.18
N LEU A 425 14.53 -17.66 8.13
CA LEU A 425 15.92 -17.22 8.12
C LEU A 425 16.89 -18.40 8.10
N LYS A 426 16.56 -19.51 8.81
CA LYS A 426 17.36 -20.74 8.82
C LYS A 426 17.42 -21.36 7.43
N ALA A 427 16.30 -21.49 6.73
CA ALA A 427 16.26 -22.01 5.37
C ALA A 427 17.02 -21.10 4.39
N ILE A 428 16.87 -19.79 4.50
CA ILE A 428 17.58 -18.83 3.67
C ILE A 428 19.09 -18.96 3.86
N ARG A 429 19.58 -18.96 5.10
CA ARG A 429 21.02 -19.11 5.40
C ARG A 429 21.61 -20.43 4.88
N LYS A 430 20.80 -21.48 4.86
CA LYS A 430 21.22 -22.78 4.29
C LYS A 430 21.32 -22.77 2.76
N LEU A 431 20.49 -21.95 2.09
CA LEU A 431 20.45 -21.83 0.63
C LEU A 431 21.44 -20.81 0.06
N LEU A 432 21.74 -19.73 0.83
CA LEU A 432 22.58 -18.63 0.35
C LEU A 432 23.95 -19.07 -0.21
N PRO A 433 24.72 -19.98 0.41
CA PRO A 433 26.02 -20.37 -0.12
C PRO A 433 25.92 -20.96 -1.54
N PHE A 434 24.90 -21.74 -1.82
CA PHE A 434 24.68 -22.36 -3.13
C PHE A 434 24.21 -21.33 -4.18
N LEU A 435 23.33 -20.41 -3.78
CA LEU A 435 22.91 -19.30 -4.64
C LEU A 435 24.07 -18.34 -4.98
N GLN A 436 24.99 -18.11 -4.05
CA GLN A 436 26.20 -17.30 -4.27
C GLN A 436 27.16 -17.97 -5.24
N GLN A 437 27.17 -19.31 -5.31
CA GLN A 437 27.92 -20.08 -6.31
C GLN A 437 27.26 -20.04 -7.70
N GLY A 438 26.09 -19.40 -7.82
CA GLY A 438 25.39 -19.24 -9.09
C GLY A 438 24.32 -20.29 -9.40
N LEU A 439 24.05 -21.22 -8.45
CA LEU A 439 22.98 -22.20 -8.63
C LEU A 439 21.61 -21.50 -8.61
N ILE A 440 20.68 -21.99 -9.44
CA ILE A 440 19.30 -21.47 -9.47
C ILE A 440 18.49 -22.01 -8.28
N TYR A 441 17.48 -21.23 -7.85
CA TYR A 441 16.54 -21.65 -6.80
C TYR A 441 15.52 -22.64 -7.36
N SER A 442 15.98 -23.84 -7.61
CA SER A 442 15.19 -24.98 -8.09
C SER A 442 15.79 -26.27 -7.50
N ARG A 443 15.19 -27.40 -7.80
CA ARG A 443 15.77 -28.71 -7.51
C ARG A 443 16.87 -29.01 -8.49
N ASN A 444 16.54 -28.99 -9.77
CA ASN A 444 17.45 -29.18 -10.88
C ASN A 444 17.39 -27.99 -11.81
N ASP A 445 18.47 -27.64 -12.44
CA ASP A 445 18.46 -26.74 -13.58
C ASP A 445 17.90 -27.49 -14.78
N HIS A 446 16.74 -27.08 -15.27
CA HIS A 446 16.09 -27.72 -16.42
C HIS A 446 16.85 -27.52 -17.73
N ALA A 447 17.73 -26.52 -17.82
CA ALA A 447 18.52 -26.26 -19.02
C ALA A 447 19.80 -27.09 -19.07
N THR A 448 20.47 -27.29 -17.93
CA THR A 448 21.77 -27.99 -17.84
C THR A 448 21.66 -29.39 -17.26
N GLY A 449 20.57 -29.72 -16.57
CA GLY A 449 20.40 -30.94 -15.80
C GLY A 449 21.20 -31.00 -14.50
N GLU A 450 21.88 -29.90 -14.14
CA GLU A 450 22.68 -29.81 -12.92
C GLU A 450 21.81 -29.65 -11.66
N LEU A 451 22.43 -29.89 -10.50
CA LEU A 451 21.79 -29.74 -9.20
C LEU A 451 21.40 -28.28 -8.95
N GLY A 452 20.12 -28.03 -8.59
CA GLY A 452 19.70 -26.73 -8.12
C GLY A 452 19.99 -26.50 -6.62
N ALA A 453 19.89 -25.27 -6.18
CA ALA A 453 20.20 -24.85 -4.80
C ALA A 453 19.36 -25.57 -3.73
N LEU A 454 18.11 -25.95 -4.02
CA LEU A 454 17.25 -26.69 -3.10
C LEU A 454 17.81 -28.09 -2.82
N GLN A 455 18.20 -28.81 -3.85
CA GLN A 455 18.74 -30.15 -3.72
C GLN A 455 20.16 -30.13 -3.13
N ALA A 456 21.01 -29.20 -3.55
CA ALA A 456 22.33 -28.97 -2.99
C ALA A 456 22.29 -28.65 -1.49
N ALA A 457 21.27 -27.90 -1.04
CA ALA A 457 21.03 -27.63 0.37
C ALA A 457 20.36 -28.79 1.12
N GLY A 458 20.13 -29.97 0.48
CA GLY A 458 19.52 -31.13 1.11
C GLY A 458 18.02 -31.00 1.40
N TYR A 459 17.32 -30.13 0.69
CA TYR A 459 15.85 -30.09 0.65
C TYR A 459 15.37 -31.04 -0.45
N LEU A 460 15.56 -32.34 -0.19
CA LEU A 460 15.07 -33.41 -1.05
C LEU A 460 13.54 -33.45 -1.01
N ASP A 461 12.92 -33.93 -2.09
CA ASP A 461 11.56 -34.43 -2.02
C ASP A 461 11.54 -35.61 -1.05
N VAL A 462 11.10 -35.33 0.16
CA VAL A 462 10.39 -36.38 0.85
C VAL A 462 9.11 -36.51 0.02
N GLU A 463 9.00 -37.52 -0.83
CA GLU A 463 7.71 -38.09 -1.15
C GLU A 463 7.13 -38.48 0.21
N GLU A 464 6.53 -37.53 0.92
CA GLU A 464 5.64 -37.85 2.00
C GLU A 464 4.61 -38.76 1.32
N GLU A 465 4.59 -40.04 1.67
CA GLU A 465 3.44 -40.91 1.43
C GLU A 465 2.25 -40.08 1.91
N LYS A 466 1.54 -39.50 0.94
CA LYS A 466 0.41 -38.64 1.25
C LYS A 466 -0.59 -39.53 1.95
N PRO A 467 -0.82 -39.34 3.26
CA PRO A 467 -1.70 -40.23 3.97
C PRO A 467 -3.04 -40.26 3.23
N ASP A 468 -3.55 -41.45 3.00
CA ASP A 468 -4.82 -41.62 2.32
C ASP A 468 -5.94 -41.07 3.20
N PHE A 469 -6.39 -39.86 2.87
CA PHE A 469 -7.45 -39.20 3.61
C PHE A 469 -8.83 -39.62 3.08
N ASP A 470 -9.71 -40.07 3.92
CA ASP A 470 -11.11 -40.33 3.60
C ASP A 470 -11.89 -39.07 3.18
N LYS A 471 -11.35 -37.89 3.42
CA LYS A 471 -11.98 -36.59 3.13
C LYS A 471 -10.95 -35.54 2.78
N LEU A 472 -11.33 -34.58 1.93
CA LEU A 472 -10.52 -33.40 1.68
C LEU A 472 -10.33 -32.57 2.95
N GLY A 473 -9.08 -32.28 3.29
CA GLY A 473 -8.68 -31.40 4.38
C GLY A 473 -9.04 -29.92 4.13
N ALA A 474 -8.61 -29.04 5.03
CA ALA A 474 -8.81 -27.61 4.85
C ALA A 474 -7.98 -27.12 3.64
N PRO A 475 -8.56 -26.31 2.72
CA PRO A 475 -7.84 -25.81 1.56
C PRO A 475 -6.72 -24.86 1.98
N VAL A 476 -5.67 -24.81 1.17
CA VAL A 476 -4.57 -23.86 1.35
C VAL A 476 -5.10 -22.43 1.22
N LYS A 477 -4.73 -21.56 2.17
CA LYS A 477 -5.10 -20.14 2.13
C LYS A 477 -4.31 -19.43 1.03
N THR A 478 -5.02 -18.86 0.07
CA THR A 478 -4.45 -17.98 -0.96
C THR A 478 -4.74 -16.51 -0.67
N SER A 479 -4.02 -15.61 -1.31
CA SER A 479 -4.31 -14.17 -1.23
C SER A 479 -5.57 -13.78 -2.02
N ASN A 480 -5.99 -14.60 -2.97
CA ASN A 480 -7.17 -14.37 -3.80
C ASN A 480 -8.45 -14.85 -3.08
N PRO A 481 -9.38 -13.95 -2.70
CA PRO A 481 -10.60 -14.31 -1.98
C PRO A 481 -11.60 -15.11 -2.84
N ILE A 482 -11.57 -14.96 -4.18
CA ILE A 482 -12.42 -15.73 -5.09
C ILE A 482 -11.99 -17.19 -5.05
N VAL A 483 -10.68 -17.43 -5.24
CA VAL A 483 -10.10 -18.78 -5.19
C VAL A 483 -10.36 -19.43 -3.83
N ASN A 484 -10.08 -18.71 -2.73
CA ASN A 484 -10.33 -19.24 -1.39
C ASN A 484 -11.79 -19.68 -1.20
N LYS A 485 -12.73 -18.88 -1.68
CA LYS A 485 -14.15 -19.24 -1.55
C LYS A 485 -14.49 -20.45 -2.40
N GLY A 486 -14.03 -20.49 -3.65
CA GLY A 486 -14.22 -21.63 -4.55
C GLY A 486 -13.68 -22.93 -3.95
N LEU A 487 -12.45 -22.91 -3.41
CA LEU A 487 -11.83 -24.07 -2.78
C LEU A 487 -12.59 -24.55 -1.53
N HIS A 488 -13.14 -23.64 -0.73
CA HIS A 488 -13.98 -24.04 0.41
C HIS A 488 -15.30 -24.67 0.00
N GLU A 489 -15.95 -24.17 -1.04
CA GLU A 489 -17.17 -24.77 -1.58
C GLU A 489 -16.87 -26.11 -2.28
N LEU A 490 -15.78 -26.20 -3.03
CA LEU A 490 -15.28 -27.46 -3.61
C LEU A 490 -15.13 -28.55 -2.54
N ARG A 491 -14.42 -28.22 -1.44
CA ARG A 491 -14.25 -29.15 -0.31
C ARG A 491 -15.59 -29.65 0.24
N ARG A 492 -16.59 -28.76 0.37
CA ARG A 492 -17.93 -29.14 0.88
C ARG A 492 -18.61 -30.12 -0.05
N VAL A 493 -18.60 -29.84 -1.36
CA VAL A 493 -19.24 -30.69 -2.37
C VAL A 493 -18.55 -32.04 -2.46
N VAL A 494 -17.24 -32.07 -2.61
CA VAL A 494 -16.48 -33.32 -2.73
C VAL A 494 -16.64 -34.19 -1.48
N ASN A 495 -16.57 -33.59 -0.28
CA ASN A 495 -16.76 -34.36 0.96
C ASN A 495 -18.21 -34.88 1.12
N ALA A 496 -19.21 -34.19 0.57
CA ALA A 496 -20.57 -34.69 0.53
C ALA A 496 -20.72 -35.88 -0.43
N ILE A 497 -20.11 -35.79 -1.62
CA ILE A 497 -20.07 -36.87 -2.62
C ILE A 497 -19.38 -38.11 -2.03
N ILE A 498 -18.20 -37.94 -1.41
CA ILE A 498 -17.46 -39.04 -0.77
C ILE A 498 -18.32 -39.70 0.31
N LYS A 499 -19.04 -38.91 1.11
CA LYS A 499 -19.92 -39.45 2.16
C LYS A 499 -21.08 -40.28 1.60
N GLN A 500 -21.62 -39.90 0.45
CA GLN A 500 -22.82 -40.53 -0.14
C GLN A 500 -22.46 -41.69 -1.06
N TYR A 501 -21.42 -41.55 -1.88
CA TYR A 501 -21.10 -42.50 -2.96
C TYR A 501 -19.76 -43.23 -2.76
N GLY A 502 -19.04 -42.92 -1.70
CA GLY A 502 -17.67 -43.41 -1.50
C GLY A 502 -16.62 -42.57 -2.26
N LYS A 503 -15.36 -42.94 -2.08
CA LYS A 503 -14.22 -42.25 -2.67
C LYS A 503 -14.14 -42.51 -4.17
N PRO A 504 -14.05 -41.48 -5.04
CA PRO A 504 -13.84 -41.68 -6.46
C PRO A 504 -12.41 -42.14 -6.74
N ASP A 505 -12.25 -42.98 -7.76
CA ASP A 505 -10.94 -43.47 -8.21
C ASP A 505 -10.15 -42.40 -8.95
N ILE A 506 -10.87 -41.53 -9.70
CA ILE A 506 -10.26 -40.48 -10.51
C ILE A 506 -11.06 -39.19 -10.28
N ILE A 507 -10.36 -38.07 -10.17
CA ILE A 507 -10.95 -36.72 -10.15
C ILE A 507 -10.40 -35.93 -11.34
N ARG A 508 -11.32 -35.45 -12.21
CA ARG A 508 -11.00 -34.55 -13.33
C ARG A 508 -11.54 -33.16 -13.02
N ILE A 509 -10.67 -32.14 -13.11
CA ILE A 509 -11.04 -30.76 -12.79
C ILE A 509 -10.90 -29.91 -14.05
N GLU A 510 -11.99 -29.26 -14.44
CA GLU A 510 -11.98 -28.19 -15.42
C GLU A 510 -11.97 -26.85 -14.69
N MET A 511 -11.06 -25.98 -15.10
CA MET A 511 -10.97 -24.62 -14.56
C MET A 511 -11.38 -23.62 -15.64
N ALA A 512 -12.38 -22.80 -15.36
CA ALA A 512 -12.79 -21.74 -16.26
C ALA A 512 -11.61 -20.78 -16.51
N ARG A 513 -11.34 -20.53 -17.79
CA ARG A 513 -10.34 -19.54 -18.23
C ARG A 513 -10.85 -18.11 -18.18
N ASP A 514 -12.12 -17.88 -17.89
CA ASP A 514 -12.71 -16.55 -17.74
C ASP A 514 -12.10 -15.84 -16.53
N LEU A 515 -11.03 -15.14 -16.83
CA LEU A 515 -10.39 -14.23 -15.91
C LEU A 515 -11.30 -13.00 -15.74
N GLU A 516 -12.11 -12.97 -14.70
CA GLU A 516 -12.64 -11.68 -14.22
C GLU A 516 -11.45 -10.75 -14.05
N MET A 517 -11.51 -9.56 -14.67
CA MET A 517 -10.45 -8.57 -14.62
C MET A 517 -10.02 -8.36 -13.17
N ASN A 518 -8.73 -8.50 -12.88
CA ASN A 518 -8.22 -8.18 -11.56
C ASN A 518 -8.37 -6.67 -11.29
N THR A 519 -8.38 -6.29 -10.03
CA THR A 519 -8.59 -4.89 -9.59
C THR A 519 -7.61 -3.90 -10.26
N LYS A 520 -6.40 -4.34 -10.59
CA LYS A 520 -5.38 -3.52 -11.26
C LYS A 520 -5.80 -3.23 -12.70
N ARG A 521 -6.16 -4.25 -13.45
CA ARG A 521 -6.61 -4.14 -14.85
C ARG A 521 -7.93 -3.36 -14.97
N TYR A 522 -8.83 -3.52 -13.98
CA TYR A 522 -10.03 -2.71 -13.88
C TYR A 522 -9.71 -1.22 -13.73
N LYS A 523 -8.81 -0.85 -12.80
CA LYS A 523 -8.38 0.55 -12.61
C LYS A 523 -7.65 1.10 -13.84
N GLU A 524 -6.84 0.29 -14.50
CA GLU A 524 -6.17 0.68 -15.74
C GLU A 524 -7.19 0.97 -16.85
N ASN A 525 -8.20 0.11 -17.00
CA ASN A 525 -9.28 0.32 -17.95
C ASN A 525 -10.14 1.55 -17.59
N GLU A 526 -10.46 1.75 -16.31
CA GLU A 526 -11.19 2.93 -15.85
C GLU A 526 -10.41 4.23 -16.13
N ALA A 527 -9.11 4.22 -15.87
CA ALA A 527 -8.23 5.34 -16.19
C ALA A 527 -8.17 5.61 -17.70
N GLN A 528 -8.09 4.56 -18.52
CA GLN A 528 -8.11 4.69 -19.97
C GLN A 528 -9.46 5.21 -20.50
N GLN A 529 -10.57 4.73 -19.95
CA GLN A 529 -11.90 5.24 -20.28
C GLN A 529 -12.06 6.71 -19.91
N LEU A 530 -11.54 7.11 -18.74
CA LEU A 530 -11.56 8.52 -18.32
C LEU A 530 -10.72 9.40 -19.25
N LYS A 531 -9.56 8.91 -19.69
CA LYS A 531 -8.71 9.59 -20.67
C LYS A 531 -9.45 9.76 -22.00
N ASN A 532 -10.00 8.66 -22.53
CA ASN A 532 -10.77 8.68 -23.78
C ASN A 532 -11.98 9.63 -23.70
N ARG A 533 -12.66 9.68 -22.54
CA ARG A 533 -13.77 10.61 -22.32
C ARG A 533 -13.31 12.06 -22.40
N LYS A 534 -12.21 12.42 -21.74
CA LYS A 534 -11.65 13.78 -21.80
C LYS A 534 -11.23 14.20 -23.23
N GLU A 535 -10.66 13.27 -23.98
CA GLU A 535 -10.30 13.50 -25.38
C GLU A 535 -11.55 13.71 -26.25
N ASN A 536 -12.59 12.91 -26.04
CA ASN A 536 -13.87 13.10 -26.72
C ASN A 536 -14.57 14.42 -26.33
N GLU A 537 -14.45 14.87 -25.08
CA GLU A 537 -14.95 16.18 -24.63
C GLU A 537 -14.25 17.32 -25.37
N LYS A 538 -12.92 17.26 -25.54
CA LYS A 538 -12.17 18.23 -26.35
C LYS A 538 -12.66 18.27 -27.82
N ALA A 539 -12.93 17.11 -28.42
CA ALA A 539 -13.47 17.03 -29.77
C ALA A 539 -14.86 17.69 -29.87
N VAL A 540 -15.72 17.50 -28.86
CA VAL A 540 -17.02 18.15 -28.79
C VAL A 540 -16.91 19.66 -28.68
N ASP A 541 -15.97 20.16 -27.87
CA ASP A 541 -15.75 21.59 -27.68
C ASP A 541 -15.18 22.23 -28.97
N ALA A 542 -14.23 21.58 -29.63
CA ALA A 542 -13.70 22.03 -30.91
C ALA A 542 -14.78 22.10 -31.99
N TYR A 543 -15.65 21.08 -32.06
CA TYR A 543 -16.77 21.04 -33.01
C TYR A 543 -17.78 22.16 -32.77
N LYS A 544 -18.11 22.46 -31.53
CA LYS A 544 -19.00 23.56 -31.15
C LYS A 544 -18.40 24.93 -31.47
N ASN A 545 -17.10 25.11 -31.22
CA ASN A 545 -16.40 26.35 -31.50
C ASN A 545 -16.36 26.71 -32.99
N LEU A 546 -16.42 25.70 -33.87
CA LEU A 546 -16.53 25.86 -35.32
C LEU A 546 -17.99 26.05 -35.78
N SER A 547 -18.97 26.09 -34.87
CA SER A 547 -20.40 26.28 -35.15
C SER A 547 -21.01 25.22 -36.08
N LEU A 548 -20.47 24.00 -36.10
CA LEU A 548 -20.85 22.90 -37.00
C LEU A 548 -22.11 22.13 -36.52
N GLY A 549 -22.68 22.49 -35.38
CA GLY A 549 -23.86 21.82 -34.83
C GLY A 549 -23.76 21.52 -33.32
N LYS A 550 -24.74 20.79 -32.77
CA LYS A 550 -24.79 20.51 -31.32
C LYS A 550 -23.79 19.43 -30.87
N TYR A 551 -23.62 18.39 -31.66
CA TYR A 551 -22.76 17.25 -31.29
C TYR A 551 -22.08 16.64 -32.51
N PRO A 552 -20.77 16.32 -32.45
CA PRO A 552 -20.05 15.59 -33.49
C PRO A 552 -20.48 14.13 -33.54
N SER A 553 -20.38 13.52 -34.72
CA SER A 553 -20.57 12.08 -34.92
C SER A 553 -19.49 11.27 -34.21
N HIS A 554 -19.62 9.94 -34.22
CA HIS A 554 -18.57 9.06 -33.71
C HIS A 554 -17.26 9.22 -34.51
N ASP A 555 -17.38 9.28 -35.83
CA ASP A 555 -16.23 9.42 -36.73
C ASP A 555 -15.57 10.80 -36.59
N ASP A 556 -16.32 11.87 -36.38
CA ASP A 556 -15.75 13.19 -36.10
C ASP A 556 -14.88 13.20 -34.83
N LYS A 557 -15.29 12.49 -33.79
CA LYS A 557 -14.48 12.35 -32.57
C LYS A 557 -13.20 11.56 -32.83
N ILE A 558 -13.27 10.52 -33.67
CA ILE A 558 -12.09 9.75 -34.08
C ILE A 558 -11.17 10.63 -34.92
N LYS A 559 -11.70 11.36 -35.92
CA LYS A 559 -10.94 12.29 -36.75
C LYS A 559 -10.17 13.32 -35.91
N TYR A 560 -10.84 13.95 -34.94
CA TYR A 560 -10.20 14.93 -34.06
C TYR A 560 -9.07 14.32 -33.24
N ARG A 561 -9.28 13.13 -32.67
CA ARG A 561 -8.25 12.44 -31.86
C ARG A 561 -7.05 12.03 -32.69
N LEU A 562 -7.27 11.50 -33.88
CA LEU A 562 -6.18 11.16 -34.82
C LEU A 562 -5.42 12.43 -35.26
N TRP A 563 -6.14 13.53 -35.51
CA TRP A 563 -5.54 14.81 -35.85
C TRP A 563 -4.60 15.35 -34.76
N ASP A 564 -5.05 15.26 -33.49
CA ASP A 564 -4.24 15.68 -32.33
C ASP A 564 -3.02 14.75 -32.15
N GLU A 565 -3.21 13.43 -32.24
CA GLU A 565 -2.13 12.44 -32.13
C GLU A 565 -1.09 12.53 -33.26
N GLN A 566 -1.52 12.85 -34.48
CA GLN A 566 -0.65 13.00 -35.65
C GLN A 566 0.07 14.35 -35.71
N GLY A 567 -0.04 15.21 -34.71
CA GLY A 567 0.57 16.52 -34.68
C GLY A 567 0.04 17.43 -35.80
N HIS A 568 -1.26 17.32 -36.08
CA HIS A 568 -2.00 18.13 -37.06
C HIS A 568 -1.57 17.92 -38.53
N SER A 569 -0.98 16.76 -38.84
CA SER A 569 -0.44 16.45 -40.16
C SER A 569 -1.06 15.20 -40.76
N CYS A 570 -1.21 15.17 -42.08
CA CYS A 570 -1.65 13.99 -42.81
C CYS A 570 -0.59 12.89 -42.76
N ALA A 571 -0.98 11.67 -42.39
CA ALA A 571 -0.06 10.54 -42.21
C ALA A 571 0.70 10.14 -43.53
N TYR A 572 0.12 10.39 -44.70
CA TYR A 572 0.71 10.01 -45.99
C TYR A 572 1.45 11.15 -46.68
N SER A 573 0.88 12.36 -46.70
CA SER A 573 1.44 13.48 -47.46
C SER A 573 2.25 14.47 -46.60
N ASN A 574 2.25 14.32 -45.28
CA ASN A 574 2.84 15.23 -44.29
C ASN A 574 2.37 16.69 -44.42
N LYS A 575 1.26 16.93 -45.13
CA LYS A 575 0.64 18.25 -45.22
C LYS A 575 -0.11 18.56 -43.95
N THR A 576 -0.04 19.80 -43.47
CA THR A 576 -0.78 20.27 -42.31
C THR A 576 -2.29 20.22 -42.55
N ILE A 577 -3.04 19.62 -41.64
CA ILE A 577 -4.51 19.58 -41.62
C ILE A 577 -4.98 20.68 -40.67
N MET A 578 -5.72 21.66 -41.18
CA MET A 578 -6.30 22.70 -40.31
C MET A 578 -7.52 22.15 -39.54
N LEU A 579 -7.75 22.63 -38.33
CA LEU A 579 -8.89 22.21 -37.49
C LEU A 579 -10.24 22.33 -38.21
N SER A 580 -10.41 23.37 -39.06
CA SER A 580 -11.63 23.55 -39.89
C SER A 580 -11.83 22.46 -40.95
N GLN A 581 -10.78 21.75 -41.36
CA GLN A 581 -10.83 20.69 -42.35
C GLN A 581 -11.14 19.31 -41.70
N VAL A 582 -10.80 19.12 -40.44
CA VAL A 582 -10.94 17.82 -39.74
C VAL A 582 -12.35 17.27 -39.82
N PHE A 583 -13.36 18.12 -39.70
CA PHE A 583 -14.77 17.75 -39.71
C PHE A 583 -15.43 17.82 -41.08
N THR A 584 -14.66 17.92 -42.14
CA THR A 584 -15.17 17.98 -43.52
C THR A 584 -14.88 16.68 -44.27
N ALA A 585 -15.44 16.58 -45.49
CA ALA A 585 -15.16 15.47 -46.39
C ALA A 585 -13.76 15.55 -47.08
N GLN A 586 -12.97 16.59 -46.81
CA GLN A 586 -11.62 16.73 -47.33
C GLN A 586 -10.62 15.79 -46.63
N VAL A 587 -10.97 15.30 -45.47
CA VAL A 587 -10.13 14.44 -44.63
C VAL A 587 -10.87 13.19 -44.26
N GLU A 588 -10.25 12.04 -44.48
CA GLU A 588 -10.84 10.73 -44.22
C GLU A 588 -10.03 9.91 -43.23
N ILE A 589 -10.70 8.91 -42.65
CA ILE A 589 -10.05 7.90 -41.80
C ILE A 589 -9.68 6.72 -42.69
N ASP A 590 -8.41 6.38 -42.73
CA ASP A 590 -7.93 5.19 -43.44
C ASP A 590 -7.36 4.15 -42.49
N HIS A 591 -7.27 2.90 -42.94
CA HIS A 591 -6.70 1.80 -42.15
C HIS A 591 -5.21 1.61 -42.52
N ILE A 592 -4.33 1.64 -41.52
CA ILE A 592 -2.88 1.38 -41.66
C ILE A 592 -2.65 0.02 -42.34
N LEU A 593 -3.34 -1.00 -41.84
CA LEU A 593 -3.44 -2.30 -42.48
C LEU A 593 -4.85 -2.46 -43.09
N PRO A 594 -5.00 -2.68 -44.38
CA PRO A 594 -6.33 -2.75 -45.02
C PRO A 594 -7.28 -3.68 -44.29
N PHE A 595 -8.48 -3.21 -43.96
CA PHE A 595 -9.48 -3.98 -43.20
C PHE A 595 -9.77 -5.35 -43.80
N LYS A 596 -9.80 -5.46 -45.15
CA LYS A 596 -10.01 -6.75 -45.82
C LYS A 596 -8.94 -7.80 -45.54
N LYS A 597 -7.73 -7.38 -45.13
CA LYS A 597 -6.61 -8.28 -44.80
C LYS A 597 -6.48 -8.51 -43.29
N SER A 598 -6.69 -7.48 -42.49
CA SER A 598 -6.46 -7.51 -41.03
C SER A 598 -7.70 -7.89 -40.25
N LEU A 599 -8.91 -7.61 -40.75
CA LEU A 599 -10.18 -7.63 -40.05
C LEU A 599 -10.17 -6.80 -38.76
N ASP A 600 -9.23 -5.82 -38.69
CA ASP A 600 -9.02 -4.97 -37.52
C ASP A 600 -9.56 -3.56 -37.81
N ASP A 601 -10.69 -3.21 -37.21
CA ASP A 601 -11.30 -1.87 -37.20
C ASP A 601 -10.99 -1.08 -35.93
N SER A 602 -10.00 -1.51 -35.14
CA SER A 602 -9.60 -0.80 -33.93
C SER A 602 -9.03 0.58 -34.22
N TYR A 603 -9.12 1.48 -33.24
CA TYR A 603 -8.53 2.82 -33.29
C TYR A 603 -7.03 2.80 -33.61
N MET A 604 -6.32 1.78 -33.15
CA MET A 604 -4.87 1.62 -33.37
C MET A 604 -4.50 1.32 -34.81
N ASN A 605 -5.45 0.85 -35.63
CA ASN A 605 -5.27 0.58 -37.04
C ASN A 605 -5.78 1.73 -37.93
N LYS A 606 -6.04 2.92 -37.37
CA LYS A 606 -6.60 4.07 -38.08
C LYS A 606 -5.65 5.24 -38.15
N VAL A 607 -5.65 5.95 -39.26
CA VAL A 607 -4.94 7.21 -39.49
C VAL A 607 -5.84 8.23 -40.16
N LEU A 608 -5.51 9.51 -40.00
CA LEU A 608 -6.19 10.62 -40.65
C LEU A 608 -5.39 11.06 -41.89
N CYS A 609 -6.04 11.19 -43.02
CA CYS A 609 -5.40 11.57 -44.27
C CYS A 609 -6.33 12.46 -45.12
N PHE A 610 -5.70 13.16 -46.11
CA PHE A 610 -6.42 13.84 -47.19
C PHE A 610 -6.91 12.85 -48.21
#